data_441f8878f6cf98255bb7ba718523ad69
#
_entry.id   441f8878f6cf98255bb7ba718523ad69
#
_cell.length_a   1.000
_cell.length_b   1.000
_cell.length_c   1.000
_cell.angle_alpha   90.00
_cell.angle_beta   90.00
_cell.angle_gamma   90.00
#
_symmetry.space_group_name_H-M   'P 1'
#
loop_
_entity.id
_entity.type
_entity.pdbx_description
1 polymer ?
#
loop_
_entity_poly.entity_id
_entity_poly.type
_entity_poly.pdbx_seq_one_letter_code
_entity_poly.pdbx_strand_id
1 'polypeptide(L)'
;LVEVHPVNQCGASGREVSDLDIYVNGDLCLSNELKDKAYSETDVRHAADKVLSAGGNRMLFIEGPQAFAQGDFAHSLQTEYFSRNFTLSIVNYRSFFDLQVSTLPQINCHEFIRFILWSAHENKFKDSSIQYLDNLARSILNLSR
;
A
#
# COMPACT_ATOMS: atom_id res chain seq x y z
N LEU A 1 -13.89 -6.58 7.01
CA LEU A 1 -12.90 -6.01 7.91
C LEU A 1 -11.66 -5.65 7.08
N VAL A 2 -11.14 -4.46 7.25
CA VAL A 2 -9.83 -4.03 6.70
C VAL A 2 -8.88 -3.97 7.88
N GLU A 3 -7.82 -4.76 7.84
CA GLU A 3 -6.76 -4.72 8.85
C GLU A 3 -5.57 -3.94 8.27
N VAL A 4 -5.18 -2.87 8.95
CA VAL A 4 -4.01 -2.05 8.61
C VAL A 4 -2.92 -2.34 9.62
N HIS A 5 -1.77 -2.77 9.14
CA HIS A 5 -0.63 -3.04 10.00
C HIS A 5 0.32 -1.85 10.02
N PRO A 6 0.75 -1.37 11.19
CA PRO A 6 1.70 -0.25 11.28
C PRO A 6 3.03 -0.61 10.62
N VAL A 7 3.46 0.18 9.68
CA VAL A 7 4.80 0.08 9.06
C VAL A 7 5.86 0.23 10.15
N ASN A 8 6.74 -0.76 10.33
CA ASN A 8 7.84 -0.85 11.31
C ASN A 8 7.56 -1.53 12.67
N GLN A 9 6.53 -2.32 12.82
CA GLN A 9 6.51 -3.26 13.95
C GLN A 9 7.23 -4.56 13.55
N CYS A 10 8.54 -4.58 13.69
CA CYS A 10 9.32 -5.82 13.59
C CYS A 10 8.83 -6.81 14.63
N GLY A 11 8.15 -7.88 14.23
CA GLY A 11 7.92 -9.07 15.04
C GLY A 11 6.66 -9.10 15.91
N ALA A 12 5.64 -8.29 15.64
CA ALA A 12 4.55 -8.14 16.59
C ALA A 12 3.41 -9.15 16.51
N SER A 13 3.08 -9.74 15.38
CA SER A 13 2.09 -10.82 15.37
C SER A 13 2.27 -11.75 14.18
N GLY A 14 2.18 -13.06 14.40
CA GLY A 14 2.23 -14.08 13.35
C GLY A 14 1.02 -14.08 12.40
N ARG A 15 0.27 -12.98 12.34
CA ARG A 15 -0.89 -12.79 11.47
C ARG A 15 -0.66 -11.76 10.38
N GLU A 16 0.39 -10.94 10.47
CA GLU A 16 0.68 -9.92 9.46
C GLU A 16 1.23 -10.58 8.19
N VAL A 17 0.52 -10.44 7.09
CA VAL A 17 0.93 -11.00 5.79
C VAL A 17 1.68 -9.94 4.99
N SER A 18 1.14 -8.73 4.89
CA SER A 18 1.71 -7.59 4.17
C SER A 18 1.48 -6.29 4.95
N ASP A 19 1.83 -5.15 4.38
CA ASP A 19 1.63 -3.84 5.02
C ASP A 19 0.16 -3.47 5.19
N LEU A 20 -0.71 -3.95 4.28
CA LEU A 20 -2.15 -3.75 4.36
C LEU A 20 -2.88 -4.99 3.85
N ASP A 21 -3.61 -5.64 4.71
CA ASP A 21 -4.38 -6.84 4.41
C ASP A 21 -5.89 -6.59 4.48
N ILE A 22 -6.61 -7.06 3.47
CA ILE A 22 -8.06 -6.93 3.36
C ILE A 22 -8.70 -8.32 3.50
N TYR A 23 -9.45 -8.50 4.55
CA TYR A 23 -10.20 -9.72 4.83
C TYR A 23 -11.69 -9.53 4.58
N VAL A 24 -12.32 -10.51 3.95
CA VAL A 24 -13.77 -10.57 3.79
C VAL A 24 -14.25 -11.91 4.35
N ASN A 25 -15.12 -11.86 5.34
CA ASN A 25 -15.63 -13.04 6.05
C ASN A 25 -14.55 -13.97 6.65
N GLY A 26 -13.39 -13.42 6.93
CA GLY A 26 -12.24 -14.17 7.47
C GLY A 26 -11.25 -14.67 6.41
N ASP A 27 -11.57 -14.56 5.14
CA ASP A 27 -10.67 -14.91 4.04
C ASP A 27 -9.83 -13.72 3.59
N LEU A 28 -8.53 -13.94 3.37
CA LEU A 28 -7.61 -12.93 2.85
C LEU A 28 -7.89 -12.69 1.36
N CYS A 29 -8.52 -11.55 1.06
CA CYS A 29 -8.96 -11.22 -0.29
C CYS A 29 -7.95 -10.42 -1.10
N LEU A 30 -7.17 -9.56 -0.43
CA LEU A 30 -6.16 -8.72 -1.06
C LEU A 30 -5.11 -8.35 -0.04
N SER A 31 -3.85 -8.47 -0.41
CA SER A 31 -2.70 -7.95 0.33
C SER A 31 -2.01 -6.86 -0.46
N ASN A 32 -1.54 -5.83 0.22
CA ASN A 32 -0.79 -4.73 -0.39
C ASN A 32 0.56 -4.61 0.30
N GLU A 33 1.61 -4.70 -0.50
CA GLU A 33 3.00 -4.46 -0.08
C GLU A 33 3.47 -3.13 -0.65
N LEU A 34 4.00 -2.27 0.22
CA LEU A 34 4.51 -0.95 -0.17
C LEU A 34 6.04 -0.95 -0.15
N LYS A 35 6.66 -0.54 -1.22
CA LYS A 35 8.11 -0.49 -1.34
C LYS A 35 8.55 0.88 -1.79
N ASP A 36 9.35 1.56 -0.96
CA ASP A 36 9.90 2.89 -1.29
C ASP A 36 11.44 2.88 -1.29
N LYS A 37 12.01 1.81 -1.79
CA LYS A 37 13.46 1.65 -2.00
C LYS A 37 13.72 0.67 -3.14
N ALA A 38 14.99 0.53 -3.55
CA ALA A 38 15.39 -0.50 -4.49
C ALA A 38 14.90 -1.89 -4.06
N TYR A 39 14.41 -2.66 -5.00
CA TYR A 39 13.93 -4.03 -4.76
C TYR A 39 14.31 -4.97 -5.92
N SER A 40 14.39 -6.24 -5.60
CA SER A 40 14.73 -7.32 -6.52
C SER A 40 13.53 -8.21 -6.80
N GLU A 41 13.66 -9.08 -7.78
CA GLU A 41 12.71 -10.18 -8.03
C GLU A 41 12.45 -11.02 -6.78
N THR A 42 13.52 -11.30 -6.01
CA THR A 42 13.43 -12.07 -4.77
C THR A 42 12.55 -11.40 -3.72
N ASP A 43 12.60 -10.06 -3.62
CA ASP A 43 11.75 -9.31 -2.68
C ASP A 43 10.27 -9.49 -3.04
N VAL A 44 9.92 -9.39 -4.32
CA VAL A 44 8.55 -9.54 -4.79
C VAL A 44 8.07 -10.98 -4.63
N ARG A 45 8.91 -11.97 -4.97
CA ARG A 45 8.60 -13.40 -4.76
C ARG A 45 8.33 -13.69 -3.30
N HIS A 46 9.19 -13.22 -2.41
CA HIS A 46 9.04 -13.44 -0.98
C HIS A 46 7.70 -12.89 -0.46
N ALA A 47 7.34 -11.67 -0.85
CA ALA A 47 6.06 -11.08 -0.47
C ALA A 47 4.87 -11.86 -1.04
N ALA A 48 4.90 -12.23 -2.34
CA ALA A 48 3.83 -12.97 -2.98
C ALA A 48 3.66 -14.39 -2.40
N ASP A 49 4.75 -15.10 -2.13
CA ASP A 49 4.71 -16.43 -1.54
C ASP A 49 4.20 -16.41 -0.09
N LYS A 50 4.46 -15.34 0.65
CA LYS A 50 3.90 -15.13 1.98
C LYS A 50 2.37 -14.99 1.94
N VAL A 51 1.85 -14.19 1.00
CA VAL A 51 0.40 -14.06 0.77
C VAL A 51 -0.23 -15.38 0.36
N LEU A 52 0.41 -16.09 -0.58
CA LEU A 52 -0.05 -17.40 -1.04
C LEU A 52 -0.09 -18.44 0.10
N SER A 53 0.93 -18.44 0.94
CA SER A 53 1.03 -19.32 2.12
C SER A 53 -0.03 -19.01 3.18
N ALA A 54 -0.49 -17.76 3.24
CA ALA A 54 -1.58 -17.32 4.11
C ALA A 54 -2.98 -17.61 3.53
N GLY A 55 -3.06 -18.24 2.34
CA GLY A 55 -4.32 -18.56 1.67
C GLY A 55 -4.88 -17.43 0.80
N GLY A 56 -4.16 -16.31 0.66
CA GLY A 56 -4.52 -15.24 -0.24
C GLY A 56 -4.21 -15.59 -1.70
N ASN A 57 -4.94 -14.97 -2.62
CA ASN A 57 -4.76 -15.19 -4.06
C ASN A 57 -4.56 -13.89 -4.85
N ARG A 58 -4.43 -12.75 -4.17
CA ARG A 58 -4.22 -11.43 -4.79
C ARG A 58 -3.25 -10.62 -3.99
N MET A 59 -2.32 -10.00 -4.69
CA MET A 59 -1.36 -9.09 -4.11
C MET A 59 -1.15 -7.88 -5.02
N LEU A 60 -1.10 -6.72 -4.41
CA LEU A 60 -0.70 -5.47 -5.02
C LEU A 60 0.66 -5.06 -4.44
N PHE A 61 1.68 -5.01 -5.27
CA PHE A 61 3.00 -4.51 -4.92
C PHE A 61 3.10 -3.06 -5.43
N ILE A 62 3.13 -2.10 -4.51
CA ILE A 62 3.03 -0.67 -4.80
C ILE A 62 4.42 -0.05 -4.66
N GLU A 63 4.94 0.46 -5.76
CA GLU A 63 6.21 1.19 -5.83
C GLU A 63 6.00 2.63 -5.38
N GLY A 64 6.68 3.03 -4.31
CA GLY A 64 6.75 4.42 -3.86
C GLY A 64 7.64 5.30 -4.75
N PRO A 65 7.77 6.60 -4.41
CA PRO A 65 8.53 7.56 -5.23
C PRO A 65 10.01 7.24 -5.41
N GLN A 66 10.62 6.51 -4.47
CA GLN A 66 12.04 6.15 -4.47
C GLN A 66 12.27 4.69 -4.85
N ALA A 67 11.19 3.94 -5.12
CA ALA A 67 11.29 2.55 -5.51
C ALA A 67 11.80 2.40 -6.95
N PHE A 68 12.67 1.42 -7.16
CA PHE A 68 13.04 0.98 -8.49
C PHE A 68 13.38 -0.52 -8.50
N ALA A 69 12.96 -1.20 -9.55
CA ALA A 69 13.25 -2.60 -9.77
C ALA A 69 14.70 -2.82 -10.19
N GLN A 70 15.38 -3.80 -9.57
CA GLN A 70 16.70 -4.24 -9.96
C GLN A 70 16.60 -5.34 -11.03
N GLY A 71 16.17 -4.96 -12.23
CA GLY A 71 15.99 -5.86 -13.38
C GLY A 71 14.59 -5.80 -13.98
N ASP A 72 14.46 -6.40 -15.14
CA ASP A 72 13.19 -6.49 -15.89
C ASP A 72 12.57 -7.88 -15.66
N PHE A 73 11.85 -8.03 -14.57
CA PHE A 73 11.23 -9.30 -14.17
C PHE A 73 9.71 -9.20 -13.95
N ALA A 74 9.16 -7.99 -13.95
CA ALA A 74 7.76 -7.77 -13.55
C ALA A 74 6.79 -8.61 -14.37
N HIS A 75 6.89 -8.57 -15.70
CA HIS A 75 5.98 -9.29 -16.58
C HIS A 75 6.10 -10.82 -16.46
N SER A 76 7.33 -11.34 -16.42
CA SER A 76 7.56 -12.78 -16.27
C SER A 76 7.03 -13.30 -14.94
N LEU A 77 7.26 -12.54 -13.88
CA LEU A 77 6.82 -12.89 -12.53
C LEU A 77 5.29 -12.86 -12.41
N GLN A 78 4.63 -11.84 -12.95
CA GLN A 78 3.18 -11.76 -13.00
C GLN A 78 2.57 -12.95 -13.77
N THR A 79 3.16 -13.33 -14.90
CA THR A 79 2.72 -14.47 -15.70
C THR A 79 2.89 -15.79 -14.94
N GLU A 80 4.01 -15.98 -14.26
CA GLU A 80 4.29 -17.16 -13.44
C GLU A 80 3.24 -17.31 -12.32
N TYR A 81 3.00 -16.25 -11.54
CA TYR A 81 2.01 -16.29 -10.45
C TYR A 81 0.58 -16.47 -10.97
N PHE A 82 0.24 -15.88 -12.11
CA PHE A 82 -1.06 -16.09 -12.74
C PHE A 82 -1.31 -17.56 -13.08
N SER A 83 -0.29 -18.28 -13.55
CA SER A 83 -0.39 -19.74 -13.79
C SER A 83 -0.65 -20.58 -12.52
N ARG A 84 -0.37 -20.01 -11.35
CA ARG A 84 -0.63 -20.58 -10.02
C ARG A 84 -1.97 -20.10 -9.40
N ASN A 85 -2.88 -19.54 -10.20
CA ASN A 85 -4.12 -18.90 -9.75
C ASN A 85 -3.91 -17.76 -8.74
N PHE A 86 -2.79 -17.06 -8.85
CA PHE A 86 -2.46 -15.91 -8.01
C PHE A 86 -2.32 -14.66 -8.86
N THR A 87 -3.06 -13.61 -8.53
CA THR A 87 -2.96 -12.32 -9.23
C THR A 87 -1.94 -11.43 -8.54
N LEU A 88 -0.77 -11.31 -9.13
CA LEU A 88 0.25 -10.35 -8.73
C LEU A 88 0.15 -9.11 -9.62
N SER A 89 0.03 -7.93 -9.03
CA SER A 89 0.09 -6.66 -9.74
C SER A 89 1.21 -5.80 -9.17
N ILE A 90 2.13 -5.34 -10.02
CA ILE A 90 3.19 -4.41 -9.66
C ILE A 90 2.84 -3.07 -10.29
N VAL A 91 2.62 -2.04 -9.47
CA VAL A 91 2.16 -0.73 -9.92
C VAL A 91 2.93 0.38 -9.20
N ASN A 92 3.24 1.46 -9.91
CA ASN A 92 3.77 2.63 -9.25
C ASN A 92 2.65 3.38 -8.47
N TYR A 93 3.03 4.07 -7.40
CA TYR A 93 2.09 4.76 -6.50
C TYR A 93 1.21 5.78 -7.23
N ARG A 94 1.73 6.46 -8.26
CA ARG A 94 0.97 7.46 -9.02
C ARG A 94 -0.15 6.81 -9.81
N SER A 95 0.15 5.77 -10.59
CA SER A 95 -0.86 5.01 -11.33
C SER A 95 -1.90 4.37 -10.41
N PHE A 96 -1.46 3.86 -9.26
CA PHE A 96 -2.36 3.35 -8.24
C PHE A 96 -3.29 4.44 -7.72
N PHE A 97 -2.75 5.60 -7.36
CA PHE A 97 -3.52 6.74 -6.85
C PHE A 97 -4.49 7.29 -7.91
N ASP A 98 -4.01 7.50 -9.14
CA ASP A 98 -4.84 7.99 -10.25
C ASP A 98 -6.03 7.06 -10.51
N LEU A 99 -5.81 5.75 -10.46
CA LEU A 99 -6.87 4.76 -10.60
C LEU A 99 -7.89 4.87 -9.45
N GLN A 100 -7.43 4.96 -8.21
CA GLN A 100 -8.31 5.10 -7.05
C GLN A 100 -9.15 6.37 -7.13
N VAL A 101 -8.52 7.52 -7.42
CA VAL A 101 -9.21 8.81 -7.56
C VAL A 101 -10.24 8.78 -8.69
N SER A 102 -9.92 8.16 -9.83
CA SER A 102 -10.83 8.08 -10.98
C SER A 102 -12.05 7.18 -10.75
N THR A 103 -11.96 6.25 -9.80
CA THR A 103 -13.07 5.32 -9.45
C THR A 103 -13.96 5.83 -8.34
N LEU A 104 -13.55 6.86 -7.61
CA LEU A 104 -14.35 7.44 -6.54
C LEU A 104 -15.40 8.43 -7.10
N PRO A 105 -16.67 8.32 -6.70
CA PRO A 105 -17.75 9.09 -7.32
C PRO A 105 -17.65 10.60 -7.10
N GLN A 106 -17.17 11.04 -5.96
CA GLN A 106 -16.79 12.44 -5.63
C GLN A 106 -15.91 12.43 -4.39
N ILE A 107 -14.77 13.11 -4.46
CA ILE A 107 -13.94 13.34 -3.28
C ILE A 107 -14.16 14.78 -2.83
N ASN A 108 -14.69 14.96 -1.63
CA ASN A 108 -14.60 16.24 -0.95
C ASN A 108 -13.15 16.43 -0.46
N CYS A 109 -12.39 17.30 -1.12
CA CYS A 109 -10.98 17.54 -0.79
C CYS A 109 -10.77 17.90 0.69
N HIS A 110 -11.68 18.65 1.33
CA HIS A 110 -11.57 19.00 2.73
C HIS A 110 -11.73 17.78 3.64
N GLU A 111 -12.71 16.92 3.36
CA GLU A 111 -12.93 15.70 4.13
C GLU A 111 -11.79 14.71 3.94
N PHE A 112 -11.30 14.56 2.72
CA PHE A 112 -10.17 13.69 2.41
C PHE A 112 -8.89 14.13 3.14
N ILE A 113 -8.56 15.42 3.12
CA ILE A 113 -7.38 15.95 3.82
C ILE A 113 -7.54 15.79 5.34
N ARG A 114 -8.71 16.05 5.89
CA ARG A 114 -8.98 15.82 7.31
C ARG A 114 -8.82 14.35 7.68
N PHE A 115 -9.29 13.45 6.83
CA PHE A 115 -9.13 12.01 7.03
C PHE A 115 -7.66 11.59 7.04
N ILE A 116 -6.84 12.11 6.09
CA ILE A 116 -5.39 11.84 6.06
C ILE A 116 -4.71 12.33 7.34
N LEU A 117 -4.98 13.56 7.76
CA LEU A 117 -4.41 14.11 8.99
C LEU A 117 -4.82 13.31 10.22
N TRP A 118 -6.09 12.98 10.35
CA TRP A 118 -6.58 12.14 11.42
C TRP A 118 -5.91 10.76 11.40
N SER A 119 -5.84 10.12 10.25
CA SER A 119 -5.20 8.81 10.08
C SER A 119 -3.72 8.84 10.46
N ALA A 120 -2.99 9.90 10.09
CA ALA A 120 -1.58 10.06 10.45
C ALA A 120 -1.38 10.17 11.98
N HIS A 121 -2.28 10.87 12.69
CA HIS A 121 -2.28 10.95 14.15
C HIS A 121 -2.61 9.62 14.81
N GLU A 122 -3.68 8.95 14.37
CA GLU A 122 -4.10 7.65 14.91
C GLU A 122 -3.02 6.58 14.73
N ASN A 123 -2.37 6.58 13.58
CA ASN A 123 -1.28 5.63 13.29
C ASN A 123 0.09 6.09 13.81
N LYS A 124 0.13 7.14 14.63
CA LYS A 124 1.35 7.62 15.32
C LYS A 124 2.51 7.88 14.35
N PHE A 125 2.24 8.52 13.23
CA PHE A 125 3.30 8.96 12.33
C PHE A 125 4.26 9.89 13.07
N LYS A 126 5.51 9.98 12.59
CA LYS A 126 6.51 10.90 13.15
C LYS A 126 5.98 12.35 13.11
N ASP A 127 6.24 13.11 14.15
CA ASP A 127 5.80 14.52 14.24
C ASP A 127 6.19 15.34 13.02
N SER A 128 7.39 15.11 12.46
CA SER A 128 7.84 15.78 11.23
C SER A 128 6.96 15.45 10.02
N SER A 129 6.44 14.23 9.94
CA SER A 129 5.53 13.82 8.86
C SER A 129 4.14 14.44 9.04
N ILE A 130 3.64 14.48 10.27
CA ILE A 130 2.38 15.14 10.62
C ILE A 130 2.46 16.63 10.31
N GLN A 131 3.55 17.28 10.72
CA GLN A 131 3.78 18.70 10.44
C GLN A 131 3.86 19.01 8.93
N TYR A 132 4.51 18.14 8.16
CA TYR A 132 4.55 18.25 6.70
C TYR A 132 3.14 18.14 6.11
N LEU A 133 2.35 17.16 6.52
CA LEU A 133 0.97 16.97 6.07
C LEU A 133 0.07 18.15 6.44
N ASP A 134 0.21 18.70 7.65
CA ASP A 134 -0.55 19.88 8.07
C ASP A 134 -0.19 21.13 7.23
N ASN A 135 1.10 21.36 6.96
CA ASN A 135 1.54 22.44 6.10
C ASN A 135 1.03 22.27 4.65
N LEU A 136 1.07 21.05 4.12
CA LEU A 136 0.54 20.75 2.79
C LEU A 136 -0.98 20.98 2.75
N ALA A 137 -1.71 20.51 3.76
CA ALA A 137 -3.15 20.74 3.88
C ALA A 137 -3.50 22.22 3.88
N ARG A 138 -2.79 23.03 4.67
CA ARG A 138 -2.97 24.51 4.70
C ARG A 138 -2.72 25.12 3.33
N SER A 139 -1.68 24.68 2.63
CA SER A 139 -1.36 25.16 1.29
C SER A 139 -2.46 24.85 0.27
N ILE A 140 -2.98 23.62 0.27
CA ILE A 140 -3.99 23.15 -0.68
C ILE A 140 -5.35 23.83 -0.40
N LEU A 141 -5.73 23.94 0.86
CA LEU A 141 -7.01 24.48 1.26
C LEU A 141 -7.04 26.01 1.34
N ASN A 142 -5.95 26.68 1.00
CA ASN A 142 -5.80 28.16 1.15
C ASN A 142 -6.25 28.64 2.53
N LEU A 143 -6.02 27.86 3.56
CA LEU A 143 -6.30 28.25 4.94
C LEU A 143 -5.23 29.25 5.37
N SER A 144 -5.45 30.53 5.01
CA SER A 144 -4.65 31.62 5.56
C SER A 144 -4.77 31.66 7.09
N ARG A 145 -3.68 32.01 7.73
CA ARG A 145 -3.56 32.22 9.18
C ARG A 145 -4.52 33.29 9.67
#